data_2ab4d931cde3dfbb3d34007e81f8da62
#
_entry.id   2ab4d931cde3dfbb3d34007e81f8da62
#
_cell.length_a   1.000
_cell.length_b   1.000
_cell.length_c   1.000
_cell.angle_alpha   90.00
_cell.angle_beta   90.00
_cell.angle_gamma   90.00
#
_symmetry.space_group_name_H-M   'P 1'
#
loop_
_entity.id
_entity.type
_entity.pdbx_description
1 polymer ?
#
loop_
_entity_poly.entity_id
_entity_poly.type
_entity_poly.pdbx_seq_one_letter_code
_entity_poly.pdbx_strand_id
1 'polypeptide(L)'
;MKAKSAIESQKELLKKVIEVINNIKKEINIIDVYVVGSRARGDYLDTSDLDLVIISDDFKNLRYIERLEKLYKYSKGDIEFFAFTKEEWDNPKSLFIINMKREAKRLEDLAKSYDINF
;
A
#
# COMPACT_ATOMS: atom_id res chain seq x y z
N MET A 1 -29.49 11.33 -2.64
CA MET A 1 -28.48 10.28 -2.36
C MET A 1 -27.38 10.88 -1.49
N LYS A 2 -27.10 10.25 -0.37
CA LYS A 2 -26.03 10.72 0.50
C LYS A 2 -24.65 10.45 -0.12
N ALA A 3 -23.76 11.44 -0.03
CA ALA A 3 -22.37 11.22 -0.34
C ALA A 3 -21.76 10.23 0.67
N LYS A 4 -20.86 9.39 0.20
CA LYS A 4 -20.13 8.46 1.04
C LYS A 4 -19.23 9.24 2.01
N SER A 5 -19.20 8.85 3.28
CA SER A 5 -18.32 9.47 4.26
C SER A 5 -16.86 9.07 3.99
N ALA A 6 -15.92 9.88 4.48
CA ALA A 6 -14.50 9.56 4.36
C ALA A 6 -14.17 8.23 5.07
N ILE A 7 -14.80 7.97 6.23
CA ILE A 7 -14.59 6.72 6.97
C ILE A 7 -15.08 5.51 6.18
N GLU A 8 -16.25 5.61 5.56
CA GLU A 8 -16.77 4.53 4.71
C GLU A 8 -15.87 4.29 3.51
N SER A 9 -15.38 5.36 2.89
CA SER A 9 -14.41 5.28 1.80
C SER A 9 -13.14 4.53 2.23
N GLN A 10 -12.62 4.86 3.41
CA GLN A 10 -11.43 4.21 3.95
C GLN A 10 -11.66 2.71 4.16
N LYS A 11 -12.78 2.34 4.78
CA LYS A 11 -13.11 0.93 5.01
C LYS A 11 -13.25 0.14 3.71
N GLU A 12 -13.94 0.69 2.73
CA GLU A 12 -14.12 0.02 1.44
C GLU A 12 -12.78 -0.16 0.72
N LEU A 13 -11.96 0.89 0.74
CA LEU A 13 -10.66 0.86 0.08
C LEU A 13 -9.71 -0.13 0.74
N LEU A 14 -9.72 -0.20 2.08
CA LEU A 14 -8.91 -1.19 2.81
C LEU A 14 -9.32 -2.62 2.48
N LYS A 15 -10.62 -2.90 2.38
CA LYS A 15 -11.10 -4.23 1.99
C LYS A 15 -10.64 -4.59 0.58
N LYS A 16 -10.69 -3.64 -0.33
CA LYS A 16 -10.23 -3.81 -1.71
C LYS A 16 -8.73 -4.10 -1.76
N VAL A 17 -7.94 -3.36 -0.98
CA VAL A 17 -6.49 -3.52 -0.89
C VAL A 17 -6.14 -4.92 -0.37
N ILE A 18 -6.82 -5.39 0.66
CA ILE A 18 -6.60 -6.72 1.22
C ILE A 18 -6.81 -7.79 0.15
N GLU A 19 -7.87 -7.67 -0.64
CA GLU A 19 -8.13 -8.59 -1.75
C GLU A 19 -7.01 -8.56 -2.78
N VAL A 20 -6.56 -7.35 -3.15
CA VAL A 20 -5.45 -7.17 -4.09
C VAL A 20 -4.18 -7.81 -3.56
N ILE A 21 -3.84 -7.59 -2.28
CA ILE A 21 -2.66 -8.18 -1.65
C ILE A 21 -2.74 -9.70 -1.65
N ASN A 22 -3.90 -10.27 -1.35
CA ASN A 22 -4.07 -11.72 -1.37
C ASN A 22 -3.81 -12.31 -2.76
N ASN A 23 -4.17 -11.58 -3.81
CA ASN A 23 -3.89 -11.99 -5.18
C ASN A 23 -2.40 -11.86 -5.52
N ILE A 24 -1.77 -10.78 -5.10
CA ILE A 24 -0.33 -10.55 -5.33
C ILE A 24 0.50 -11.65 -4.64
N LYS A 25 0.11 -12.06 -3.45
CA LYS A 25 0.81 -13.11 -2.68
C LYS A 25 0.90 -14.45 -3.41
N LYS A 26 0.04 -14.70 -4.37
CA LYS A 26 0.08 -15.92 -5.17
C LYS A 26 1.28 -15.95 -6.12
N GLU A 27 1.83 -14.80 -6.45
CA GLU A 27 2.92 -14.65 -7.43
C GLU A 27 4.20 -14.09 -6.80
N ILE A 28 4.09 -13.25 -5.78
CA ILE A 28 5.21 -12.52 -5.18
C ILE A 28 5.26 -12.81 -3.69
N ASN A 29 6.47 -13.12 -3.18
CA ASN A 29 6.70 -13.31 -1.75
C ASN A 29 6.75 -11.95 -1.06
N ILE A 30 5.65 -11.53 -0.48
CA ILE A 30 5.55 -10.25 0.22
C ILE A 30 6.11 -10.39 1.63
N ILE A 31 7.04 -9.51 1.99
CA ILE A 31 7.61 -9.44 3.34
C ILE A 31 6.74 -8.56 4.23
N ASP A 32 6.43 -7.35 3.77
CA ASP A 32 5.61 -6.38 4.49
C ASP A 32 4.80 -5.53 3.53
N VAL A 33 3.70 -4.97 4.02
CA VAL A 33 2.86 -4.03 3.28
C VAL A 33 2.56 -2.84 4.18
N TYR A 34 2.78 -1.64 3.66
CA TYR A 34 2.51 -0.40 4.39
C TYR A 34 1.58 0.50 3.59
N VAL A 35 0.77 1.25 4.33
CA VAL A 35 0.00 2.36 3.77
C VAL A 35 0.77 3.63 4.12
N VAL A 36 0.96 4.51 3.14
CA VAL A 36 1.61 5.80 3.32
C VAL A 36 0.70 6.90 2.79
N GLY A 37 1.12 8.16 2.93
CA GLY A 37 0.37 9.29 2.40
C GLY A 37 -0.86 9.63 3.23
N SER A 38 -1.83 10.31 2.61
CA SER A 38 -2.99 10.84 3.30
C SER A 38 -3.84 9.77 3.99
N ARG A 39 -3.97 8.59 3.39
CA ARG A 39 -4.75 7.49 3.97
C ARG A 39 -4.09 6.92 5.23
N ALA A 40 -2.78 7.04 5.36
CA ALA A 40 -2.05 6.66 6.57
C ALA A 40 -2.11 7.77 7.63
N ARG A 41 -1.96 9.03 7.21
CA ARG A 41 -1.99 10.17 8.15
C ARG A 41 -3.38 10.44 8.72
N GLY A 42 -4.43 10.12 7.98
CA GLY A 42 -5.80 10.39 8.39
C GLY A 42 -6.38 11.69 7.83
N ASP A 43 -5.63 12.43 7.04
CA ASP A 43 -6.10 13.69 6.42
C ASP A 43 -6.60 13.49 4.99
N TYR A 44 -7.06 12.29 4.68
CA TYR A 44 -7.56 11.93 3.36
C TYR A 44 -8.97 12.46 3.10
N LEU A 45 -9.27 12.65 1.81
CA LEU A 45 -10.62 12.88 1.32
C LEU A 45 -11.20 11.54 0.87
N ASP A 46 -12.53 11.49 0.74
CA ASP A 46 -13.20 10.27 0.24
C ASP A 46 -12.75 9.87 -1.18
N THR A 47 -12.22 10.81 -1.94
CA THR A 47 -11.71 10.59 -3.30
C THR A 47 -10.20 10.37 -3.37
N SER A 48 -9.49 10.41 -2.24
CA SER A 48 -8.02 10.22 -2.23
C SER A 48 -7.64 8.80 -2.60
N ASP A 49 -6.60 8.65 -3.44
CA ASP A 49 -6.01 7.35 -3.72
C ASP A 49 -5.33 6.81 -2.45
N LEU A 50 -5.20 5.50 -2.38
CA LEU A 50 -4.46 4.85 -1.31
C LEU A 50 -3.06 4.50 -1.82
N ASP A 51 -2.03 5.02 -1.13
CA ASP A 51 -0.64 4.77 -1.47
C ASP A 51 -0.16 3.54 -0.70
N LEU A 52 0.24 2.51 -1.44
CA LEU A 52 0.56 1.21 -0.90
C LEU A 52 2.01 0.85 -1.20
N VAL A 53 2.79 0.56 -0.15
CA VAL A 53 4.17 0.11 -0.27
C VAL A 53 4.23 -1.41 -0.12
N ILE A 54 4.78 -2.08 -1.12
CA ILE A 54 4.99 -3.53 -1.11
C ILE A 54 6.48 -3.80 -0.94
N ILE A 55 6.82 -4.55 0.09
CA ILE A 55 8.21 -4.96 0.36
C ILE A 55 8.39 -6.42 -0.02
N SER A 56 9.29 -6.68 -0.96
CA SER A 56 9.60 -8.03 -1.39
C SER A 56 11.01 -8.13 -1.96
N ASP A 57 11.73 -9.18 -1.60
CA ASP A 57 13.03 -9.45 -2.17
C ASP A 57 12.94 -10.03 -3.58
N ASP A 58 11.74 -10.39 -4.03
CA ASP A 58 11.52 -10.74 -5.43
C ASP A 58 11.77 -9.57 -6.38
N PHE A 59 11.82 -8.36 -5.83
CA PHE A 59 12.14 -7.16 -6.60
C PHE A 59 13.63 -6.93 -6.84
N LYS A 60 14.49 -7.73 -6.22
CA LYS A 60 15.93 -7.66 -6.49
C LYS A 60 16.19 -7.91 -7.97
N ASN A 61 17.16 -7.19 -8.52
CA ASN A 61 17.55 -7.31 -9.93
C ASN A 61 16.49 -6.85 -10.94
N LEU A 62 15.37 -6.31 -10.47
CA LEU A 62 14.36 -5.71 -11.33
C LEU A 62 14.51 -4.19 -11.32
N ARG A 63 14.37 -3.59 -12.49
CA ARG A 63 14.24 -2.13 -12.57
C ARG A 63 12.92 -1.72 -11.90
N TYR A 64 12.84 -0.49 -11.42
CA TYR A 64 11.64 -0.05 -10.71
C TYR A 64 10.38 -0.19 -11.56
N ILE A 65 10.46 0.18 -12.85
CA ILE A 65 9.31 0.06 -13.76
C ILE A 65 8.84 -1.39 -13.92
N GLU A 66 9.76 -2.35 -13.90
CA GLU A 66 9.40 -3.76 -13.98
C GLU A 66 8.65 -4.24 -12.74
N ARG A 67 9.03 -3.70 -11.57
CA ARG A 67 8.34 -3.99 -10.31
C ARG A 67 6.89 -3.50 -10.38
N LEU A 68 6.70 -2.27 -10.87
CA LEU A 68 5.37 -1.68 -11.00
C LEU A 68 4.51 -2.43 -12.02
N GLU A 69 5.09 -2.88 -13.12
CA GLU A 69 4.37 -3.68 -14.12
C GLU A 69 3.79 -4.95 -13.49
N LYS A 70 4.55 -5.59 -12.60
CA LYS A 70 4.07 -6.79 -11.89
C LYS A 70 2.91 -6.50 -10.96
N LEU A 71 2.89 -5.32 -10.33
CA LEU A 71 1.88 -4.96 -9.35
C LEU A 71 0.61 -4.39 -10.00
N TYR A 72 0.76 -3.54 -11.01
CA TYR A 72 -0.38 -2.85 -11.60
C TYR A 72 -1.34 -3.75 -12.35
N LYS A 73 -0.94 -4.95 -12.73
CA LYS A 73 -1.88 -5.90 -13.31
C LYS A 73 -2.94 -6.37 -12.31
N TYR A 74 -2.70 -6.17 -11.00
CA TYR A 74 -3.67 -6.49 -9.95
C TYR A 74 -4.45 -5.26 -9.51
N SER A 75 -4.13 -4.08 -10.02
CA SER A 75 -4.79 -2.84 -9.65
C SER A 75 -6.22 -2.82 -10.14
N LYS A 76 -7.09 -2.25 -9.31
CA LYS A 76 -8.49 -2.01 -9.65
C LYS A 76 -8.80 -0.51 -9.57
N GLY A 77 -7.78 0.33 -9.77
CA GLY A 77 -7.90 1.77 -9.57
C GLY A 77 -7.80 2.13 -8.09
N ASP A 78 -7.71 3.41 -7.79
CA ASP A 78 -7.69 3.96 -6.43
C ASP A 78 -6.50 3.53 -5.58
N ILE A 79 -5.55 2.78 -6.15
CA ILE A 79 -4.35 2.32 -5.44
C ILE A 79 -3.12 2.72 -6.25
N GLU A 80 -2.18 3.39 -5.58
CA GLU A 80 -0.86 3.69 -6.14
C GLU A 80 0.17 2.81 -5.46
N PHE A 81 0.98 2.09 -6.26
CA PHE A 81 1.97 1.16 -5.73
C PHE A 81 3.36 1.76 -5.66
N PHE A 82 4.06 1.42 -4.58
CA PHE A 82 5.49 1.64 -4.42
C PHE A 82 6.11 0.28 -4.08
N ALA A 83 7.22 -0.05 -4.71
CA ALA A 83 7.81 -1.39 -4.63
C ALA A 83 9.28 -1.33 -4.25
N PHE A 84 9.62 -1.90 -3.10
CA PHE A 84 11.00 -1.87 -2.61
C PHE A 84 11.42 -3.23 -2.09
N THR A 85 12.73 -3.51 -2.14
CA THR A 85 13.30 -4.65 -1.43
C THR A 85 13.38 -4.32 0.05
N LYS A 86 13.60 -5.34 0.89
CA LYS A 86 13.76 -5.13 2.33
C LYS A 86 14.94 -4.21 2.64
N GLU A 87 16.07 -4.38 1.95
CA GLU A 87 17.25 -3.53 2.14
C GLU A 87 16.96 -2.07 1.78
N GLU A 88 16.29 -1.83 0.66
CA GLU A 88 15.95 -0.47 0.25
C GLU A 88 15.03 0.22 1.26
N TRP A 89 14.14 -0.53 1.88
CA TRP A 89 13.22 -0.01 2.88
C TRP A 89 13.88 0.17 4.25
N ASP A 90 14.67 -0.81 4.70
CA ASP A 90 15.30 -0.76 6.01
C ASP A 90 16.46 0.23 6.08
N ASN A 91 17.21 0.37 4.99
CA ASN A 91 18.38 1.26 4.91
C ASN A 91 18.24 2.21 3.73
N PRO A 92 17.23 3.09 3.74
CA PRO A 92 16.93 3.94 2.59
C PRO A 92 18.02 4.98 2.35
N LYS A 93 18.38 5.16 1.08
CA LYS A 93 19.37 6.14 0.63
C LYS A 93 18.72 7.39 0.03
N SER A 94 17.40 7.41 -0.08
CA SER A 94 16.66 8.52 -0.68
C SER A 94 15.76 9.18 0.37
N LEU A 95 15.67 10.50 0.33
CA LEU A 95 14.77 11.26 1.20
C LEU A 95 13.31 10.87 0.94
N PHE A 96 12.99 10.51 -0.28
CA PHE A 96 11.65 10.08 -0.66
C PHE A 96 11.20 8.87 0.18
N ILE A 97 12.04 7.85 0.26
CA ILE A 97 11.74 6.65 1.06
C ILE A 97 11.75 6.97 2.56
N ILE A 98 12.73 7.76 3.01
CA ILE A 98 12.80 8.17 4.42
C ILE A 98 11.51 8.88 4.84
N ASN A 99 11.01 9.78 4.02
CA ASN A 99 9.79 10.51 4.31
C ASN A 99 8.56 9.59 4.30
N MET A 100 8.49 8.64 3.38
CA MET A 100 7.42 7.64 3.37
C MET A 100 7.40 6.84 4.67
N LYS A 101 8.57 6.41 5.15
CA LYS A 101 8.67 5.61 6.36
C LYS A 101 8.16 6.34 7.60
N ARG A 102 8.34 7.64 7.65
CA ARG A 102 7.90 8.45 8.80
C ARG A 102 6.39 8.38 9.02
N GLU A 103 5.63 8.25 7.95
CA GLU A 103 4.17 8.22 8.02
C GLU A 103 3.58 6.82 7.77
N ALA A 104 4.43 5.83 7.49
CA ALA A 104 3.97 4.49 7.12
C ALA A 104 3.26 3.80 8.28
N LYS A 105 2.15 3.15 7.95
CA LYS A 105 1.43 2.27 8.89
C LYS A 105 1.29 0.90 8.23
N ARG A 106 1.52 -0.16 9.00
CA ARG A 106 1.32 -1.50 8.48
C ARG A 106 -0.14 -1.66 8.06
N LEU A 107 -0.36 -2.24 6.89
CA LEU A 107 -1.73 -2.46 6.41
C LEU A 107 -2.56 -3.23 7.43
N GLU A 108 -1.97 -4.26 8.04
CA GLU A 108 -2.63 -5.06 9.06
C GLU A 108 -3.09 -4.21 10.26
N ASP A 109 -2.24 -3.32 10.76
CA ASP A 109 -2.57 -2.48 11.90
C ASP A 109 -3.65 -1.45 11.54
N LEU A 110 -3.53 -0.86 10.36
CA LEU A 110 -4.52 0.11 9.90
C LEU A 110 -5.90 -0.56 9.71
N ALA A 111 -5.93 -1.76 9.13
CA ALA A 111 -7.17 -2.50 8.96
C ALA A 111 -7.83 -2.81 10.30
N LYS A 112 -7.06 -3.23 11.31
CA LYS A 112 -7.57 -3.50 12.64
C LYS A 112 -8.20 -2.28 13.28
N SER A 113 -7.65 -1.09 13.04
CA SER A 113 -8.20 0.16 13.59
C SER A 113 -9.59 0.48 13.05
N TYR A 114 -9.99 -0.15 11.96
CA TYR A 114 -11.32 -0.04 11.36
C TYR A 114 -12.14 -1.33 11.52
N ASP A 115 -11.73 -2.22 12.42
CA ASP A 115 -12.40 -3.51 12.67
C ASP A 115 -12.44 -4.41 11.43
N ILE A 116 -11.43 -4.33 10.59
CA ILE A 116 -11.31 -5.15 9.39
C ILE A 116 -10.28 -6.24 9.63
N ASN A 117 -10.70 -7.50 9.43
CA ASN A 117 -9.81 -8.65 9.53
C ASN A 117 -8.92 -8.74 8.30
N PHE A 118 -7.65 -9.06 8.56
CA PHE A 118 -6.64 -9.17 7.52
C PHE A 118 -6.27 -10.64 7.28
#